data_13f6fa56cb536d841cf58b27591b9d0a
#
_entry.id   13f6fa56cb536d841cf58b27591b9d0a
#
_cell.length_a   1.000
_cell.length_b   1.000
_cell.length_c   1.000
_cell.angle_alpha   90.00
_cell.angle_beta   90.00
_cell.angle_gamma   90.00
#
_symmetry.space_group_name_H-M   'P 1'
#
loop_
_entity.id
_entity.type
_entity.pdbx_description
1 polymer ?
#
loop_
_entity_poly.entity_id
_entity_poly.type
_entity_poly.pdbx_seq_one_letter_code
_entity_poly.pdbx_strand_id
1 'polypeptide(L)'
;MHGGGQTRFAWDDAAKNIAEKGFFVITYDLRGHGDSFWSKEGKYTINDHKEDLESILKSLNRPANLVGASLGGMTSLLLVGDEKLSSFCKTLTMVDIGVYPNQEGSEKVLDFMGSATKGFRTLEEAANHISKFLPHRERPKDLSGLHKNLRQKEDNRFYWHWDPKFIEGRKKRNNEDYFKPLEVAANNVEKPTLLIRGALSDVLTQEDKNFFLSIVKHAEFEEIKNASHMVAGDKNDIFQATIFRFLEKHN
;
A
#
# COMPACT_ATOMS: atom_id res chain seq x y z
N MET A 1 -4.06 1.73 -4.81
CA MET A 1 -4.07 2.24 -3.41
C MET A 1 -2.68 2.12 -2.82
N HIS A 2 -2.20 3.17 -2.17
CA HIS A 2 -0.85 3.24 -1.58
C HIS A 2 -0.73 2.46 -0.26
N GLY A 3 0.51 2.24 0.18
CA GLY A 3 0.84 1.64 1.47
C GLY A 3 0.84 2.66 2.61
N GLY A 4 0.92 2.18 3.86
CA GLY A 4 1.09 3.05 5.01
C GLY A 4 2.30 3.97 4.86
N GLY A 5 2.18 5.23 5.26
CA GLY A 5 3.25 6.23 5.12
C GLY A 5 3.51 6.73 3.70
N GLN A 6 2.62 6.45 2.77
CA GLN A 6 2.67 6.96 1.41
C GLN A 6 1.47 7.88 1.13
N THR A 7 1.41 8.39 -0.10
CA THR A 7 0.28 9.15 -0.64
C THR A 7 -0.08 8.62 -2.02
N ARG A 8 -1.20 9.07 -2.59
CA ARG A 8 -1.63 8.73 -3.96
C ARG A 8 -0.52 8.95 -5.00
N PHE A 9 0.37 9.90 -4.76
CA PHE A 9 1.49 10.21 -5.65
C PHE A 9 2.50 9.07 -5.83
N ALA A 10 2.50 8.06 -4.95
CA ALA A 10 3.29 6.84 -5.15
C ALA A 10 2.92 6.08 -6.43
N TRP A 11 1.74 6.37 -6.99
CA TRP A 11 1.18 5.73 -8.17
C TRP A 11 1.20 6.58 -9.43
N ASP A 12 1.71 7.85 -9.40
CA ASP A 12 1.59 8.80 -10.51
C ASP A 12 1.99 8.21 -11.87
N ASP A 13 3.22 7.66 -11.95
CA ASP A 13 3.72 7.11 -13.20
C ASP A 13 2.96 5.85 -13.63
N ALA A 14 2.69 4.95 -12.68
CA ALA A 14 1.94 3.73 -12.96
C ALA A 14 0.50 4.05 -13.40
N ALA A 15 -0.16 4.98 -12.72
CA ALA A 15 -1.51 5.40 -13.07
C ALA A 15 -1.58 6.04 -14.45
N LYS A 16 -0.62 6.91 -14.78
CA LYS A 16 -0.52 7.55 -16.10
C LYS A 16 -0.34 6.51 -17.21
N ASN A 17 0.64 5.62 -17.05
CA ASN A 17 0.94 4.61 -18.06
C ASN A 17 -0.20 3.60 -18.27
N ILE A 18 -0.91 3.22 -17.20
CA ILE A 18 -2.09 2.36 -17.30
C ILE A 18 -3.26 3.12 -17.95
N ALA A 19 -3.43 4.41 -17.66
CA ALA A 19 -4.45 5.23 -18.30
C ALA A 19 -4.20 5.41 -19.82
N GLU A 20 -2.95 5.59 -20.25
CA GLU A 20 -2.55 5.64 -21.67
C GLU A 20 -2.87 4.34 -22.43
N LYS A 21 -3.06 3.23 -21.70
CA LYS A 21 -3.52 1.94 -22.24
C LYS A 21 -5.05 1.78 -22.27
N GLY A 22 -5.80 2.86 -22.01
CA GLY A 22 -7.25 2.90 -22.10
C GLY A 22 -8.01 2.56 -20.81
N PHE A 23 -7.35 2.39 -19.70
CA PHE A 23 -8.03 2.22 -18.41
C PHE A 23 -8.42 3.57 -17.80
N PHE A 24 -9.58 3.62 -17.15
CA PHE A 24 -9.92 4.71 -16.26
C PHE A 24 -9.28 4.43 -14.90
N VAL A 25 -8.29 5.22 -14.49
CA VAL A 25 -7.50 4.98 -13.28
C VAL A 25 -7.83 5.99 -12.20
N ILE A 26 -8.03 5.50 -10.98
CA ILE A 26 -8.23 6.32 -9.78
C ILE A 26 -7.12 6.02 -8.79
N THR A 27 -6.46 7.05 -8.33
CA THR A 27 -5.58 7.03 -7.15
C THR A 27 -6.14 7.96 -6.09
N TYR A 28 -6.08 7.58 -4.84
CA TYR A 28 -6.54 8.40 -3.73
C TYR A 28 -5.67 8.21 -2.49
N ASP A 29 -5.66 9.20 -1.63
CA ASP A 29 -5.01 9.10 -0.33
C ASP A 29 -5.91 8.33 0.63
N LEU A 30 -5.40 7.28 1.25
CA LEU A 30 -6.11 6.57 2.31
C LEU A 30 -6.38 7.50 3.50
N ARG A 31 -7.48 7.30 4.23
CA ARG A 31 -7.75 8.07 5.46
C ARG A 31 -6.51 8.14 6.35
N GLY A 32 -6.27 9.27 6.99
CA GLY A 32 -5.09 9.50 7.81
C GLY A 32 -3.81 9.76 7.02
N HIS A 33 -3.88 9.87 5.69
CA HIS A 33 -2.74 10.15 4.80
C HIS A 33 -3.08 11.26 3.82
N GLY A 34 -2.06 11.96 3.34
CA GLY A 34 -2.16 12.93 2.27
C GLY A 34 -3.19 14.02 2.54
N ASP A 35 -4.04 14.27 1.56
CA ASP A 35 -5.10 15.29 1.62
C ASP A 35 -6.44 14.70 2.06
N SER A 36 -6.50 13.39 2.37
CA SER A 36 -7.69 12.74 2.88
C SER A 36 -7.93 13.05 4.35
N PHE A 37 -9.14 12.73 4.80
CA PHE A 37 -9.61 12.95 6.16
C PHE A 37 -8.68 12.34 7.22
N TRP A 38 -8.39 13.12 8.27
CA TRP A 38 -7.71 12.70 9.48
C TRP A 38 -8.73 12.53 10.60
N SER A 39 -8.82 11.31 11.15
CA SER A 39 -9.80 11.00 12.19
C SER A 39 -9.47 11.67 13.51
N LYS A 40 -10.39 12.48 14.03
CA LYS A 40 -10.26 13.09 15.37
C LYS A 40 -10.11 12.03 16.47
N GLU A 41 -10.73 10.87 16.28
CA GLU A 41 -10.78 9.76 17.24
C GLU A 41 -9.70 8.70 16.98
N GLY A 42 -8.87 8.84 15.93
CA GLY A 42 -7.85 7.86 15.54
C GLY A 42 -8.44 6.56 14.99
N LYS A 43 -9.58 6.61 14.29
CA LYS A 43 -10.21 5.46 13.63
C LYS A 43 -9.46 5.11 12.34
N TYR A 44 -8.52 4.19 12.45
CA TYR A 44 -7.63 3.72 11.37
C TYR A 44 -7.49 2.19 11.42
N THR A 45 -8.60 1.46 11.56
CA THR A 45 -8.59 0.00 11.43
C THR A 45 -8.60 -0.40 9.95
N ILE A 46 -8.26 -1.64 9.63
CA ILE A 46 -8.39 -2.15 8.25
C ILE A 46 -9.87 -2.07 7.80
N ASN A 47 -10.82 -2.30 8.71
CA ASN A 47 -12.25 -2.15 8.42
C ASN A 47 -12.63 -0.72 8.08
N ASP A 48 -12.08 0.28 8.79
CA ASP A 48 -12.32 1.69 8.45
C ASP A 48 -11.85 2.00 7.01
N HIS A 49 -10.69 1.49 6.60
CA HIS A 49 -10.19 1.64 5.22
C HIS A 49 -11.05 0.88 4.20
N LYS A 50 -11.54 -0.32 4.56
CA LYS A 50 -12.47 -1.10 3.72
C LYS A 50 -13.77 -0.34 3.47
N GLU A 51 -14.35 0.30 4.51
CA GLU A 51 -15.58 1.10 4.40
C GLU A 51 -15.39 2.30 3.46
N ASP A 52 -14.23 2.96 3.48
CA ASP A 52 -13.92 4.03 2.53
C ASP A 52 -13.87 3.49 1.09
N LEU A 53 -13.15 2.38 0.89
CA LEU A 53 -13.04 1.75 -0.43
C LEU A 53 -14.42 1.30 -0.95
N GLU A 54 -15.25 0.71 -0.10
CA GLU A 54 -16.65 0.34 -0.42
C GLU A 54 -17.44 1.56 -0.90
N SER A 55 -17.34 2.68 -0.18
CA SER A 55 -18.03 3.92 -0.51
C SER A 55 -17.59 4.46 -1.87
N ILE A 56 -16.29 4.42 -2.16
CA ILE A 56 -15.73 4.82 -3.46
C ILE A 56 -16.28 3.91 -4.57
N LEU A 57 -16.23 2.59 -4.40
CA LEU A 57 -16.67 1.63 -5.41
C LEU A 57 -18.17 1.75 -5.70
N LYS A 58 -19.00 1.93 -4.65
CA LYS A 58 -20.43 2.21 -4.83
C LYS A 58 -20.69 3.48 -5.64
N SER A 59 -19.90 4.53 -5.43
CA SER A 59 -20.04 5.78 -6.18
C SER A 59 -19.67 5.64 -7.67
N LEU A 60 -18.79 4.70 -8.02
CA LEU A 60 -18.38 4.44 -9.39
C LEU A 60 -19.45 3.69 -10.19
N ASN A 61 -20.36 2.99 -9.52
CA ASN A 61 -21.44 2.20 -10.12
C ASN A 61 -20.98 1.21 -11.20
N ARG A 62 -19.78 0.68 -11.07
CA ARG A 62 -19.18 -0.34 -11.95
C ARG A 62 -18.07 -1.11 -11.24
N PRO A 63 -17.86 -2.40 -11.56
CA PRO A 63 -16.75 -3.16 -11.00
C PRO A 63 -15.40 -2.60 -11.39
N ALA A 64 -14.43 -2.67 -10.47
CA ALA A 64 -13.08 -2.15 -10.64
C ALA A 64 -12.01 -3.23 -10.46
N ASN A 65 -10.88 -3.06 -11.11
CA ASN A 65 -9.65 -3.79 -10.81
C ASN A 65 -8.98 -3.12 -9.60
N LEU A 66 -8.74 -3.86 -8.53
CA LEU A 66 -8.11 -3.33 -7.33
C LEU A 66 -6.61 -3.62 -7.34
N VAL A 67 -5.81 -2.58 -7.20
CA VAL A 67 -4.36 -2.68 -7.06
C VAL A 67 -3.95 -1.98 -5.76
N GLY A 68 -3.41 -2.73 -4.81
CA GLY A 68 -3.07 -2.21 -3.50
C GLY A 68 -1.70 -2.67 -3.00
N ALA A 69 -0.90 -1.73 -2.52
CA ALA A 69 0.37 -2.01 -1.86
C ALA A 69 0.20 -2.02 -0.33
N SER A 70 0.81 -2.99 0.34
CA SER A 70 0.83 -3.05 1.81
C SER A 70 -0.57 -2.80 2.41
N LEU A 71 -0.79 -1.70 3.14
CA LEU A 71 -2.09 -1.30 3.69
C LEU A 71 -3.21 -1.29 2.63
N GLY A 72 -2.93 -0.75 1.43
CA GLY A 72 -3.88 -0.76 0.32
C GLY A 72 -4.20 -2.16 -0.18
N GLY A 73 -3.24 -3.09 -0.15
CA GLY A 73 -3.42 -4.50 -0.48
C GLY A 73 -4.30 -5.21 0.55
N MET A 74 -4.03 -5.02 1.84
CA MET A 74 -4.85 -5.57 2.93
C MET A 74 -6.29 -5.06 2.86
N THR A 75 -6.48 -3.76 2.59
CA THR A 75 -7.80 -3.15 2.41
C THR A 75 -8.56 -3.79 1.24
N SER A 76 -7.87 -4.00 0.12
CA SER A 76 -8.44 -4.63 -1.07
C SER A 76 -8.84 -6.08 -0.82
N LEU A 77 -7.94 -6.85 -0.18
CA LEU A 77 -8.18 -8.25 0.17
C LEU A 77 -9.44 -8.40 1.03
N LEU A 78 -9.55 -7.55 2.07
CA LEU A 78 -10.68 -7.60 2.98
C LEU A 78 -12.02 -7.28 2.28
N LEU A 79 -11.99 -6.43 1.25
CA LEU A 79 -13.19 -6.09 0.47
C LEU A 79 -13.51 -7.20 -0.55
N VAL A 80 -12.52 -7.74 -1.25
CA VAL A 80 -12.73 -8.79 -2.27
C VAL A 80 -13.19 -10.09 -1.64
N GLY A 81 -12.71 -10.43 -0.43
CA GLY A 81 -13.13 -11.62 0.31
C GLY A 81 -14.48 -11.46 1.06
N ASP A 82 -15.13 -10.31 0.96
CA ASP A 82 -16.50 -10.11 1.47
C ASP A 82 -17.50 -10.47 0.38
N GLU A 83 -18.29 -11.53 0.59
CA GLU A 83 -19.26 -12.06 -0.38
C GLU A 83 -20.23 -11.00 -0.90
N LYS A 84 -20.63 -10.04 -0.05
CA LYS A 84 -21.55 -8.96 -0.41
C LYS A 84 -20.90 -7.88 -1.27
N LEU A 85 -19.59 -7.74 -1.20
CA LEU A 85 -18.83 -6.67 -1.83
C LEU A 85 -17.98 -7.15 -3.01
N SER A 86 -17.73 -8.46 -3.13
CA SER A 86 -16.89 -9.03 -4.19
C SER A 86 -17.36 -8.69 -5.61
N SER A 87 -18.68 -8.45 -5.80
CA SER A 87 -19.24 -8.03 -7.10
C SER A 87 -18.77 -6.66 -7.57
N PHE A 88 -18.27 -5.79 -6.67
CA PHE A 88 -17.67 -4.52 -7.04
C PHE A 88 -16.25 -4.66 -7.60
N CYS A 89 -15.68 -5.87 -7.59
CA CYS A 89 -14.31 -6.15 -7.98
C CYS A 89 -14.25 -7.06 -9.20
N LYS A 90 -13.36 -6.75 -10.16
CA LYS A 90 -12.99 -7.62 -11.27
C LYS A 90 -11.78 -8.48 -10.91
N THR A 91 -10.72 -7.84 -10.46
CA THR A 91 -9.44 -8.49 -10.11
C THR A 91 -8.85 -7.90 -8.83
N LEU A 92 -7.96 -8.65 -8.19
CA LEU A 92 -7.17 -8.23 -7.04
C LEU A 92 -5.67 -8.31 -7.37
N THR A 93 -4.94 -7.21 -7.22
CA THR A 93 -3.47 -7.20 -7.22
C THR A 93 -2.96 -6.77 -5.86
N MET A 94 -2.25 -7.68 -5.19
CA MET A 94 -1.59 -7.48 -3.91
C MET A 94 -0.12 -7.17 -4.15
N VAL A 95 0.36 -6.02 -3.69
CA VAL A 95 1.75 -5.61 -3.88
C VAL A 95 2.49 -5.65 -2.56
N ASP A 96 3.37 -6.60 -2.47
CA ASP A 96 4.31 -6.87 -1.37
C ASP A 96 3.66 -6.95 0.01
N ILE A 97 2.54 -7.66 0.06
CA ILE A 97 1.80 -7.94 1.28
C ILE A 97 1.02 -9.25 1.13
N GLY A 98 1.02 -10.07 2.17
CA GLY A 98 0.20 -11.27 2.28
C GLY A 98 -0.85 -11.14 3.37
N VAL A 99 -1.26 -12.28 3.93
CA VAL A 99 -2.23 -12.35 5.05
C VAL A 99 -1.56 -11.96 6.37
N TYR A 100 -0.43 -12.58 6.66
CA TYR A 100 0.38 -12.35 7.84
C TYR A 100 1.74 -11.81 7.40
N PRO A 101 1.93 -10.49 7.36
CA PRO A 101 3.23 -9.94 7.02
C PRO A 101 4.25 -10.22 8.12
N ASN A 102 5.50 -10.37 7.72
CA ASN A 102 6.59 -10.60 8.67
C ASN A 102 6.62 -9.52 9.75
N GLN A 103 6.71 -9.95 11.01
CA GLN A 103 6.62 -9.04 12.14
C GLN A 103 7.79 -8.04 12.16
N GLU A 104 9.02 -8.52 12.02
CA GLU A 104 10.23 -7.68 12.08
C GLU A 104 10.22 -6.63 10.96
N GLY A 105 9.90 -7.03 9.72
CA GLY A 105 9.77 -6.12 8.58
C GLY A 105 8.66 -5.08 8.80
N SER A 106 7.52 -5.51 9.34
CA SER A 106 6.40 -4.61 9.65
C SER A 106 6.75 -3.61 10.75
N GLU A 107 7.46 -4.04 11.80
CA GLU A 107 7.92 -3.18 12.89
C GLU A 107 8.90 -2.12 12.39
N LYS A 108 9.85 -2.46 11.51
CA LYS A 108 10.76 -1.50 10.87
C LYS A 108 10.00 -0.39 10.13
N VAL A 109 8.95 -0.75 9.39
CA VAL A 109 8.10 0.23 8.69
C VAL A 109 7.38 1.13 9.68
N LEU A 110 6.77 0.55 10.73
CA LEU A 110 6.05 1.31 11.75
C LEU A 110 6.98 2.23 12.56
N ASP A 111 8.19 1.80 12.84
CA ASP A 111 9.20 2.60 13.54
C ASP A 111 9.69 3.76 12.66
N PHE A 112 9.92 3.52 11.38
CA PHE A 112 10.22 4.58 10.43
C PHE A 112 9.07 5.60 10.38
N MET A 113 7.83 5.16 10.23
CA MET A 113 6.67 6.03 10.18
C MET A 113 6.45 6.80 11.50
N GLY A 114 6.74 6.19 12.64
CA GLY A 114 6.63 6.81 13.97
C GLY A 114 7.81 7.69 14.34
N SER A 115 8.84 7.75 13.50
CA SER A 115 10.03 8.56 13.73
C SER A 115 9.84 10.01 13.29
N ALA A 116 10.80 10.88 13.66
CA ALA A 116 10.83 12.29 13.28
C ALA A 116 9.54 13.08 13.60
N THR A 117 8.91 12.78 14.73
CA THR A 117 7.67 13.45 15.20
C THR A 117 7.82 14.96 15.41
N LYS A 118 9.06 15.44 15.61
CA LYS A 118 9.38 16.87 15.71
C LYS A 118 9.54 17.55 14.35
N GLY A 119 9.33 16.83 13.25
CA GLY A 119 9.52 17.31 11.89
C GLY A 119 10.99 17.57 11.53
N PHE A 120 11.25 17.84 10.27
CA PHE A 120 12.56 18.14 9.69
C PHE A 120 12.73 19.63 9.49
N ARG A 121 13.95 20.15 9.63
CA ARG A 121 14.26 21.55 9.37
C ARG A 121 14.40 21.84 7.87
N THR A 122 14.90 20.85 7.11
CA THR A 122 15.13 20.95 5.67
C THR A 122 14.72 19.68 4.95
N LEU A 123 14.56 19.76 3.63
CA LEU A 123 14.33 18.58 2.79
C LEU A 123 15.55 17.63 2.79
N GLU A 124 16.76 18.16 2.95
CA GLU A 124 18.00 17.36 3.09
C GLU A 124 17.97 16.51 4.35
N GLU A 125 17.49 17.06 5.47
CA GLU A 125 17.34 16.32 6.73
C GLU A 125 16.33 15.16 6.53
N ALA A 126 15.21 15.41 5.87
CA ALA A 126 14.22 14.40 5.53
C ALA A 126 14.79 13.34 4.57
N ALA A 127 15.50 13.75 3.51
CA ALA A 127 16.13 12.84 2.56
C ALA A 127 17.16 11.92 3.23
N ASN A 128 17.98 12.47 4.13
CA ASN A 128 18.95 11.69 4.90
C ASN A 128 18.27 10.69 5.83
N HIS A 129 17.12 11.05 6.41
CA HIS A 129 16.33 10.16 7.24
C HIS A 129 15.75 8.99 6.42
N ILE A 130 15.19 9.27 5.24
CA ILE A 130 14.67 8.27 4.31
C ILE A 130 15.78 7.34 3.81
N SER A 131 16.96 7.86 3.47
CA SER A 131 18.09 7.06 2.99
C SER A 131 18.61 6.05 4.02
N LYS A 132 18.46 6.33 5.30
CA LYS A 132 18.78 5.36 6.37
C LYS A 132 17.78 4.19 6.41
N PHE A 133 16.53 4.44 6.07
CA PHE A 133 15.50 3.41 6.02
C PHE A 133 15.58 2.59 4.72
N LEU A 134 15.99 3.22 3.60
CA LEU A 134 16.11 2.60 2.29
C LEU A 134 17.58 2.62 1.79
N PRO A 135 18.51 1.92 2.45
CA PRO A 135 19.95 2.02 2.16
C PRO A 135 20.34 1.49 0.78
N HIS A 136 19.51 0.62 0.18
CA HIS A 136 19.70 0.07 -1.17
C HIS A 136 19.27 1.03 -2.29
N ARG A 137 18.58 2.13 -1.94
CA ARG A 137 18.02 3.08 -2.91
C ARG A 137 18.95 4.28 -3.05
N GLU A 138 19.31 4.62 -4.29
CA GLU A 138 20.08 5.82 -4.57
C GLU A 138 19.29 7.07 -4.14
N ARG A 139 19.95 7.95 -3.39
CA ARG A 139 19.33 9.21 -2.95
C ARG A 139 19.13 10.13 -4.16
N PRO A 140 17.91 10.65 -4.42
CA PRO A 140 17.69 11.58 -5.50
C PRO A 140 18.50 12.87 -5.33
N LYS A 141 19.03 13.41 -6.43
CA LYS A 141 19.69 14.72 -6.44
C LYS A 141 18.69 15.86 -6.31
N ASP A 142 17.53 15.73 -6.96
CA ASP A 142 16.39 16.64 -6.81
C ASP A 142 15.48 16.15 -5.68
N LEU A 143 15.34 16.95 -4.65
CA LEU A 143 14.53 16.68 -3.47
C LEU A 143 13.11 17.24 -3.55
N SER A 144 12.76 17.96 -4.63
CA SER A 144 11.42 18.56 -4.79
C SER A 144 10.29 17.53 -4.68
N GLY A 145 10.54 16.30 -5.13
CA GLY A 145 9.58 15.19 -5.00
C GLY A 145 9.18 14.84 -3.56
N LEU A 146 9.98 15.23 -2.56
CA LEU A 146 9.65 14.98 -1.14
C LEU A 146 8.42 15.75 -0.66
N HIS A 147 8.05 16.88 -1.31
CA HIS A 147 6.79 17.58 -1.03
C HIS A 147 5.55 16.71 -1.23
N LYS A 148 5.64 15.62 -2.00
CA LYS A 148 4.56 14.64 -2.15
C LYS A 148 4.28 13.86 -0.86
N ASN A 149 5.27 13.76 0.05
CA ASN A 149 5.20 13.00 1.30
C ASN A 149 5.37 13.87 2.55
N LEU A 150 5.60 15.17 2.40
CA LEU A 150 5.85 16.11 3.49
C LEU A 150 4.92 17.32 3.39
N ARG A 151 4.54 17.85 4.55
CA ARG A 151 3.85 19.13 4.70
C ARG A 151 4.69 20.10 5.50
N GLN A 152 4.93 21.28 4.96
CA GLN A 152 5.49 22.39 5.73
C GLN A 152 4.39 23.02 6.60
N LYS A 153 4.69 23.22 7.89
CA LYS A 153 3.79 23.87 8.85
C LYS A 153 4.24 25.30 9.14
N GLU A 154 3.46 26.02 9.96
CA GLU A 154 3.69 27.42 10.33
C GLU A 154 5.04 27.66 11.04
N ASP A 155 5.62 26.64 11.68
CA ASP A 155 6.94 26.66 12.29
C ASP A 155 8.09 26.47 11.28
N ASN A 156 7.79 26.50 9.98
CA ASN A 156 8.70 26.27 8.86
C ASN A 156 9.38 24.90 8.83
N ARG A 157 8.88 23.93 9.60
CA ARG A 157 9.38 22.54 9.56
C ARG A 157 8.53 21.68 8.64
N PHE A 158 9.15 20.62 8.12
CA PHE A 158 8.50 19.63 7.27
C PHE A 158 8.07 18.44 8.11
N TYR A 159 6.81 18.05 8.02
CA TYR A 159 6.22 16.92 8.74
C TYR A 159 5.73 15.88 7.75
N TRP A 160 5.70 14.64 8.20
CA TRP A 160 5.11 13.56 7.42
C TRP A 160 3.65 13.84 7.05
N HIS A 161 3.24 13.34 5.92
CA HIS A 161 1.91 13.49 5.34
C HIS A 161 0.88 12.48 5.88
N TRP A 162 1.09 11.96 7.08
CA TRP A 162 0.17 11.05 7.75
C TRP A 162 -0.07 11.43 9.20
N ASP A 163 -1.25 11.00 9.70
CA ASP A 163 -1.63 11.25 11.11
C ASP A 163 -0.81 10.36 12.05
N PRO A 164 -0.12 10.92 13.05
CA PRO A 164 0.57 10.13 14.06
C PRO A 164 -0.32 9.12 14.80
N LYS A 165 -1.61 9.43 14.96
CA LYS A 165 -2.58 8.51 15.59
C LYS A 165 -2.75 7.20 14.83
N PHE A 166 -2.47 7.17 13.51
CA PHE A 166 -2.44 5.94 12.73
C PHE A 166 -1.43 4.95 13.30
N ILE A 167 -0.20 5.42 13.56
CA ILE A 167 0.88 4.58 14.13
C ILE A 167 0.59 4.17 15.56
N GLU A 168 0.16 5.13 16.39
CA GLU A 168 -0.19 4.86 17.79
C GLU A 168 -1.29 3.80 17.90
N GLY A 169 -2.32 3.92 17.08
CA GLY A 169 -3.41 2.96 17.01
C GLY A 169 -2.95 1.58 16.56
N ARG A 170 -2.05 1.49 15.56
CA ARG A 170 -1.54 0.22 15.04
C ARG A 170 -0.65 -0.50 16.06
N LYS A 171 0.27 0.22 16.73
CA LYS A 171 1.17 -0.34 17.77
C LYS A 171 0.43 -0.89 18.99
N LYS A 172 -0.78 -0.42 19.28
CA LYS A 172 -1.59 -0.89 20.42
C LYS A 172 -2.39 -2.17 20.12
N ARG A 173 -2.48 -2.59 18.85
CA ARG A 173 -3.31 -3.74 18.45
C ARG A 173 -2.50 -5.02 18.48
N ASN A 174 -3.14 -6.11 18.94
CA ASN A 174 -2.61 -7.46 18.82
C ASN A 174 -2.54 -7.83 17.32
N ASN A 175 -1.41 -8.39 16.89
CA ASN A 175 -1.20 -8.78 15.50
C ASN A 175 -2.18 -9.88 15.05
N GLU A 176 -2.45 -10.87 15.89
CA GLU A 176 -3.37 -11.96 15.57
C GLU A 176 -4.77 -11.43 15.28
N ASP A 177 -5.33 -10.63 16.19
CA ASP A 177 -6.66 -10.02 16.01
C ASP A 177 -6.72 -9.09 14.81
N TYR A 178 -5.58 -8.43 14.50
CA TYR A 178 -5.50 -7.48 13.39
C TYR A 178 -5.50 -8.19 12.04
N PHE A 179 -4.80 -9.32 11.91
CA PHE A 179 -4.63 -10.03 10.63
C PHE A 179 -5.61 -11.19 10.43
N LYS A 180 -6.23 -11.73 11.48
CA LYS A 180 -7.20 -12.85 11.36
C LYS A 180 -8.34 -12.57 10.36
N PRO A 181 -8.94 -11.37 10.30
CA PRO A 181 -9.92 -11.05 9.27
C PRO A 181 -9.40 -11.18 7.83
N LEU A 182 -8.10 -10.93 7.60
CA LEU A 182 -7.49 -11.08 6.28
C LEU A 182 -7.36 -12.54 5.85
N GLU A 183 -7.09 -13.45 6.80
CA GLU A 183 -7.08 -14.90 6.53
C GLU A 183 -8.47 -15.39 6.13
N VAL A 184 -9.49 -14.97 6.85
CA VAL A 184 -10.88 -15.29 6.50
C VAL A 184 -11.22 -14.76 5.11
N ALA A 185 -10.87 -13.50 4.83
CA ALA A 185 -11.09 -12.91 3.52
C ALA A 185 -10.34 -13.65 2.40
N ALA A 186 -9.07 -14.03 2.63
CA ALA A 186 -8.26 -14.73 1.64
C ALA A 186 -8.87 -16.10 1.25
N ASN A 187 -9.46 -16.82 2.22
CA ASN A 187 -10.15 -18.09 1.93
C ASN A 187 -11.41 -17.92 1.05
N ASN A 188 -11.98 -16.72 1.02
CA ASN A 188 -13.19 -16.41 0.25
C ASN A 188 -12.89 -15.71 -1.10
N VAL A 189 -11.63 -15.48 -1.44
CA VAL A 189 -11.27 -14.82 -2.70
C VAL A 189 -11.50 -15.76 -3.88
N GLU A 190 -12.43 -15.39 -4.76
CA GLU A 190 -12.72 -16.10 -6.01
C GLU A 190 -12.28 -15.31 -7.26
N LYS A 191 -11.92 -14.03 -7.09
CA LYS A 191 -11.52 -13.16 -8.20
C LYS A 191 -10.11 -13.47 -8.68
N PRO A 192 -9.82 -13.31 -10.00
CA PRO A 192 -8.45 -13.39 -10.49
C PRO A 192 -7.53 -12.53 -9.63
N THR A 193 -6.48 -13.14 -9.10
CA THR A 193 -5.60 -12.51 -8.11
C THR A 193 -4.15 -12.59 -8.56
N LEU A 194 -3.42 -11.48 -8.42
CA LEU A 194 -1.97 -11.39 -8.62
C LEU A 194 -1.30 -10.98 -7.31
N LEU A 195 -0.31 -11.76 -6.89
CA LEU A 195 0.61 -11.40 -5.82
C LEU A 195 1.94 -10.96 -6.42
N ILE A 196 2.37 -9.73 -6.16
CA ILE A 196 3.68 -9.21 -6.54
C ILE A 196 4.54 -9.09 -5.29
N ARG A 197 5.78 -9.59 -5.35
CA ARG A 197 6.76 -9.50 -4.27
C ARG A 197 8.05 -8.83 -4.74
N GLY A 198 8.62 -7.94 -3.92
CA GLY A 198 10.01 -7.51 -4.08
C GLY A 198 10.96 -8.59 -3.57
N ALA A 199 11.94 -9.01 -4.39
CA ALA A 199 12.86 -10.09 -4.02
C ALA A 199 13.69 -9.78 -2.75
N LEU A 200 13.86 -8.50 -2.42
CA LEU A 200 14.57 -8.01 -1.23
C LEU A 200 13.63 -7.60 -0.10
N SER A 201 12.32 -7.89 -0.22
CA SER A 201 11.35 -7.52 0.82
C SER A 201 11.56 -8.33 2.09
N ASP A 202 11.55 -7.63 3.22
CA ASP A 202 11.51 -8.18 4.58
C ASP A 202 10.08 -8.15 5.19
N VAL A 203 9.10 -7.57 4.49
CA VAL A 203 7.69 -7.52 4.92
C VAL A 203 6.90 -8.72 4.39
N LEU A 204 7.09 -9.09 3.13
CA LEU A 204 6.53 -10.30 2.54
C LEU A 204 7.66 -11.31 2.31
N THR A 205 7.87 -12.22 3.24
CA THR A 205 8.89 -13.27 3.12
C THR A 205 8.47 -14.37 2.14
N GLN A 206 9.39 -15.29 1.82
CA GLN A 206 9.05 -16.48 1.01
C GLN A 206 8.03 -17.37 1.71
N GLU A 207 8.08 -17.45 3.03
CA GLU A 207 7.14 -18.23 3.84
C GLU A 207 5.74 -17.62 3.79
N ASP A 208 5.64 -16.29 4.02
CA ASP A 208 4.37 -15.56 3.97
C ASP A 208 3.73 -15.63 2.56
N LYS A 209 4.56 -15.51 1.51
CA LYS A 209 4.14 -15.72 0.12
C LYS A 209 3.58 -17.13 -0.08
N ASN A 210 4.30 -18.16 0.37
CA ASN A 210 3.86 -19.55 0.21
C ASN A 210 2.55 -19.80 0.96
N PHE A 211 2.41 -19.21 2.15
CA PHE A 211 1.17 -19.29 2.91
C PHE A 211 0.00 -18.66 2.15
N PHE A 212 0.17 -17.43 1.62
CA PHE A 212 -0.86 -16.78 0.81
C PHE A 212 -1.29 -17.65 -0.39
N LEU A 213 -0.33 -18.16 -1.16
CA LEU A 213 -0.58 -19.00 -2.34
C LEU A 213 -1.21 -20.36 -1.98
N SER A 214 -1.01 -20.85 -0.77
CA SER A 214 -1.66 -22.08 -0.30
C SER A 214 -3.16 -21.88 -0.03
N ILE A 215 -3.57 -20.68 0.33
CA ILE A 215 -4.97 -20.29 0.57
C ILE A 215 -5.62 -19.86 -0.74
N VAL A 216 -5.05 -18.90 -1.46
CA VAL A 216 -5.56 -18.37 -2.73
C VAL A 216 -4.89 -19.13 -3.88
N LYS A 217 -5.28 -20.39 -4.06
CA LYS A 217 -4.61 -21.35 -4.97
C LYS A 217 -4.59 -20.94 -6.44
N HIS A 218 -5.51 -20.09 -6.87
CA HIS A 218 -5.59 -19.57 -8.24
C HIS A 218 -4.82 -18.27 -8.44
N ALA A 219 -4.17 -17.74 -7.40
CA ALA A 219 -3.39 -16.53 -7.52
C ALA A 219 -2.15 -16.74 -8.40
N GLU A 220 -1.95 -15.81 -9.33
CA GLU A 220 -0.70 -15.66 -10.07
C GLU A 220 0.35 -15.00 -9.18
N PHE A 221 1.62 -15.32 -9.40
CA PHE A 221 2.72 -14.76 -8.60
C PHE A 221 3.83 -14.22 -9.50
N GLU A 222 4.33 -13.04 -9.15
CA GLU A 222 5.49 -12.43 -9.81
C GLU A 222 6.47 -11.86 -8.77
N GLU A 223 7.75 -12.16 -8.94
CA GLU A 223 8.82 -11.62 -8.10
C GLU A 223 9.65 -10.59 -8.86
N ILE A 224 9.73 -9.38 -8.32
CA ILE A 224 10.49 -8.28 -8.93
C ILE A 224 11.92 -8.29 -8.35
N LYS A 225 12.89 -8.65 -9.17
CA LYS A 225 14.32 -8.67 -8.79
C LYS A 225 14.79 -7.26 -8.42
N ASN A 226 15.66 -7.18 -7.42
CA ASN A 226 16.27 -5.93 -6.92
C ASN A 226 15.23 -4.88 -6.45
N ALA A 227 14.04 -5.31 -6.05
CA ALA A 227 13.04 -4.48 -5.39
C ALA A 227 12.85 -4.93 -3.93
N SER A 228 12.65 -3.96 -3.06
CA SER A 228 12.30 -4.15 -1.65
C SER A 228 10.79 -4.03 -1.44
N HIS A 229 10.36 -3.77 -0.20
CA HIS A 229 8.95 -3.49 0.12
C HIS A 229 8.35 -2.33 -0.70
N MET A 230 9.18 -1.39 -1.16
CA MET A 230 8.76 -0.25 -1.98
C MET A 230 8.79 -0.55 -3.49
N VAL A 231 8.27 -1.69 -3.91
CA VAL A 231 8.36 -2.26 -5.27
C VAL A 231 8.10 -1.24 -6.38
N ALA A 232 7.00 -0.48 -6.27
CA ALA A 232 6.61 0.52 -7.27
C ALA A 232 7.65 1.65 -7.40
N GLY A 233 8.32 2.03 -6.31
CA GLY A 233 9.35 3.05 -6.31
C GLY A 233 10.74 2.54 -6.70
N ASP A 234 11.02 1.25 -6.50
CA ASP A 234 12.33 0.65 -6.75
C ASP A 234 12.50 0.20 -8.22
N LYS A 235 11.44 -0.34 -8.84
CA LYS A 235 11.45 -0.91 -10.21
C LYS A 235 10.14 -0.63 -10.92
N ASN A 236 9.86 0.66 -11.11
CA ASN A 236 8.57 1.14 -11.58
C ASN A 236 8.13 0.59 -12.95
N ASP A 237 9.04 0.54 -13.92
CA ASP A 237 8.80 0.04 -15.28
C ASP A 237 8.43 -1.47 -15.33
N ILE A 238 9.18 -2.32 -14.61
CA ILE A 238 8.89 -3.76 -14.53
C ILE A 238 7.57 -3.98 -13.78
N PHE A 239 7.38 -3.25 -12.69
CA PHE A 239 6.17 -3.29 -11.89
C PHE A 239 4.92 -2.93 -12.71
N GLN A 240 4.98 -1.84 -13.47
CA GLN A 240 3.89 -1.39 -14.33
C GLN A 240 3.56 -2.41 -15.44
N ALA A 241 4.60 -2.94 -16.10
CA ALA A 241 4.41 -3.96 -17.14
C ALA A 241 3.75 -5.22 -16.59
N THR A 242 4.10 -5.62 -15.36
CA THR A 242 3.53 -6.79 -14.69
C THR A 242 2.04 -6.58 -14.39
N ILE A 243 1.68 -5.43 -13.80
CA ILE A 243 0.27 -5.10 -13.54
C ILE A 243 -0.52 -5.03 -14.85
N PHE A 244 0.00 -4.32 -15.85
CA PHE A 244 -0.70 -4.15 -17.13
C PHE A 244 -1.00 -5.49 -17.78
N ARG A 245 -0.02 -6.39 -17.89
CA ARG A 245 -0.18 -7.74 -18.44
C ARG A 245 -1.29 -8.52 -17.72
N PHE A 246 -1.35 -8.44 -16.40
CA PHE A 246 -2.39 -9.09 -15.62
C PHE A 246 -3.77 -8.48 -15.86
N LEU A 247 -3.87 -7.15 -15.86
CA LEU A 247 -5.13 -6.46 -16.12
C LEU A 247 -5.65 -6.72 -17.55
N GLU A 248 -4.77 -6.75 -18.55
CA GLU A 248 -5.15 -7.04 -19.94
C GLU A 248 -5.69 -8.46 -20.09
N LYS A 249 -5.09 -9.44 -19.39
CA LYS A 249 -5.53 -10.84 -19.42
C LYS A 249 -6.94 -11.04 -18.83
N HIS A 250 -7.35 -10.21 -17.89
CA HIS A 250 -8.58 -10.38 -17.12
C HIS A 250 -9.61 -9.23 -17.29
N ASN A 251 -9.44 -8.39 -18.30
CA ASN A 251 -10.33 -7.25 -18.57
C ASN A 251 -11.62 -7.61 -19.30
#